data_7ea6fad5ba4f35696d14b3be53152b62
#
_entry.id   7ea6fad5ba4f35696d14b3be53152b62
#
_cell.length_a   1.000
_cell.length_b   1.000
_cell.length_c   1.000
_cell.angle_alpha   90.00
_cell.angle_beta   90.00
_cell.angle_gamma   90.00
#
_symmetry.space_group_name_H-M   'P 1'
#
loop_
_entity.id
_entity.type
_entity.pdbx_description
1 polymer ?
#
loop_
_entity_poly.entity_id
_entity_poly.type
_entity_poly.pdbx_seq_one_letter_code
_entity_poly.pdbx_strand_id
1 'polypeptide(L)' 'MVKRKKGTSQFAICINTDDSDLLTLHKIYRILSDESAARSGYIRVIDNEGEDYLYPSEYFIFVDFPPAIEHALLQTSS' A
#
# COMPACT_ATOMS: atom_id res chain seq x y z
N MET A 1 7.90 -4.56 21.76
CA MET A 1 7.89 -4.25 21.29
C MET A 1 7.66 -3.73 20.59
N VAL A 2 7.51 -3.62 20.53
CA VAL A 2 7.47 -3.15 19.85
C VAL A 2 7.06 -2.60 19.19
N LYS A 3 6.86 -2.40 18.99
CA LYS A 3 6.55 -1.84 18.37
C LYS A 3 6.51 -1.24 17.57
N ARG A 4 6.41 -1.32 17.08
CA ARG A 4 6.23 -0.73 16.24
C ARG A 4 5.55 -0.18 15.79
N LYS A 5 5.45 0.07 15.39
CA LYS A 5 4.90 0.77 14.80
C LYS A 5 4.03 1.15 14.44
N LYS A 6 3.84 0.94 14.68
CA LYS A 6 2.68 1.31 14.56
C LYS A 6 2.28 2.52 13.80
N GLY A 7 1.33 2.79 13.33
CA GLY A 7 1.09 3.96 12.54
C GLY A 7 2.06 4.18 11.42
N THR A 8 2.97 3.27 11.24
CA THR A 8 3.96 3.35 10.19
C THR A 8 3.30 3.01 8.86
N SER A 9 3.51 3.88 7.87
CA SER A 9 3.00 3.62 6.54
C SER A 9 3.77 2.47 5.89
N GLN A 10 3.07 1.68 5.12
CA GLN A 10 3.68 0.61 4.34
C GLN A 10 3.50 0.92 2.86
N PHE A 11 4.37 0.36 2.06
CA PHE A 11 4.30 0.54 0.61
C PHE A 11 4.36 -0.81 -0.08
N ALA A 12 3.73 -0.89 -1.24
CA ALA A 12 3.74 -2.10 -2.04
C ALA A 12 3.72 -1.76 -3.51
N ILE A 13 4.27 -2.64 -4.32
CA ILE A 13 4.28 -2.47 -5.76
C ILE A 13 3.16 -3.31 -6.34
N CYS A 14 2.35 -2.70 -7.20
CA CYS A 14 1.25 -3.40 -7.85
C CYS A 14 1.80 -4.33 -8.92
N ILE A 15 1.47 -5.61 -8.82
CA ILE A 15 1.92 -6.61 -9.80
C ILE A 15 0.77 -7.22 -10.57
N ASN A 16 -0.46 -6.87 -10.21
CA ASN A 16 -1.64 -7.39 -10.91
C ASN A 16 -2.79 -6.44 -10.66
N THR A 17 -3.73 -6.38 -11.60
CA THR A 17 -4.92 -5.57 -11.42
C THR A 17 -5.99 -6.03 -12.40
N ASP A 18 -7.26 -5.89 -12.01
CA ASP A 18 -8.37 -6.08 -12.93
C ASP A 18 -9.01 -4.75 -13.30
N ASP A 19 -8.42 -3.63 -12.88
CA ASP A 19 -8.93 -2.30 -13.18
C ASP A 19 -7.77 -1.32 -13.29
N SER A 20 -7.29 -1.10 -14.50
CA SER A 20 -6.13 -0.26 -14.74
C SER A 20 -6.39 1.23 -14.47
N ASP A 21 -7.66 1.63 -14.33
CA ASP A 21 -7.95 3.01 -13.95
C ASP A 21 -7.64 3.25 -12.48
N LEU A 22 -7.81 2.24 -11.65
CA LEU A 22 -7.60 2.36 -10.22
C LEU A 22 -6.19 1.98 -9.79
N LEU A 23 -5.60 0.99 -10.46
CA LEU A 23 -4.27 0.50 -10.11
C LEU A 23 -3.43 0.38 -11.37
N THR A 24 -2.25 0.98 -11.33
CA THR A 24 -1.29 0.90 -12.44
C THR A 24 -0.24 -0.16 -12.11
N LEU A 25 0.00 -1.07 -13.04
CA LEU A 25 1.03 -2.09 -12.84
C LEU A 25 2.39 -1.46 -12.59
N HIS A 26 3.10 -2.03 -11.64
CA HIS A 26 4.48 -1.64 -11.29
C HIS A 26 4.60 -0.29 -10.61
N LYS A 27 3.47 0.32 -10.28
CA LYS A 27 3.48 1.56 -9.51
C LYS A 27 3.52 1.23 -8.03
N ILE A 28 4.10 2.12 -7.24
CA ILE A 28 4.19 1.98 -5.79
C ILE A 28 2.97 2.64 -5.17
N TYR A 29 2.31 1.92 -4.26
CA TYR A 29 1.11 2.42 -3.58
C TYR A 29 1.31 2.41 -2.08
N ARG A 30 0.68 3.35 -1.42
CA ARG A 30 0.66 3.41 0.03
C ARG A 30 -0.40 2.45 0.56
N ILE A 31 -0.02 1.68 1.57
CA ILE A 31 -0.90 0.69 2.17
C ILE A 31 -1.23 1.14 3.59
N LEU A 32 -2.50 1.06 3.94
CA LEU A 32 -2.95 1.38 5.29
C LEU A 32 -3.16 0.09 6.08
N SER A 33 -2.81 0.13 7.36
CA SER A 33 -3.03 -1.03 8.23
C SER A 33 -4.51 -1.34 8.33
N ASP A 34 -4.84 -2.62 8.15
CA ASP A 34 -6.21 -3.09 8.31
C ASP A 34 -6.16 -4.57 8.61
N GLU A 35 -6.14 -4.90 9.89
CA GLU A 35 -5.99 -6.30 10.31
C GLU A 35 -7.18 -7.15 9.90
N SER A 36 -8.34 -6.54 9.88
CA SER A 36 -9.56 -7.24 9.48
C SER A 36 -9.47 -7.65 8.02
N ALA A 37 -9.01 -6.74 7.17
CA ALA A 37 -8.83 -7.04 5.76
C ALA A 37 -7.77 -8.10 5.55
N ALA A 38 -6.68 -8.01 6.32
CA ALA A 38 -5.58 -8.97 6.19
C ALA A 38 -6.04 -10.39 6.48
N ARG A 39 -6.94 -10.56 7.43
CA ARG A 39 -7.46 -11.88 7.78
C ARG A 39 -8.27 -12.48 6.64
N SER A 40 -8.76 -11.65 5.75
CA SER A 40 -9.56 -12.11 4.60
C SER A 40 -8.76 -12.14 3.30
N GLY A 41 -7.44 -11.92 3.38
CA GLY A 41 -6.60 -11.94 2.19
C GLY A 41 -6.63 -10.65 1.39
N TYR A 42 -7.04 -9.56 2.03
CA TYR A 42 -7.13 -8.25 1.39
C TYR A 42 -6.23 -7.25 2.09
N ILE A 43 -5.89 -6.19 1.37
CA ILE A 43 -5.16 -5.07 1.97
C ILE A 43 -5.87 -3.77 1.58
N ARG A 44 -5.70 -2.76 2.41
CA ARG A 44 -6.30 -1.45 2.16
C ARG A 44 -5.26 -0.57 1.48
N VAL A 45 -5.56 -0.16 0.26
CA VAL A 45 -4.64 0.54 -0.62
C VAL A 45 -5.22 1.90 -0.99
N ILE A 46 -4.37 2.93 -0.99
CA ILE A 46 -4.78 4.23 -1.54
C ILE A 46 -4.51 4.17 -3.04
N ASP A 47 -5.57 4.17 -3.84
CA ASP A 47 -5.47 3.91 -5.27
C ASP A 47 -5.19 5.17 -6.08
N ASN A 48 -5.27 5.06 -7.41
CA ASN A 48 -4.97 6.17 -8.30
C ASN A 48 -5.89 7.37 -8.10
N GLU A 49 -7.08 7.14 -7.57
CA GLU A 49 -8.02 8.23 -7.31
C GLU A 49 -7.83 8.84 -5.92
N GLY A 50 -6.86 8.34 -5.16
CA GLY A 50 -6.60 8.86 -3.83
C GLY A 50 -7.56 8.35 -2.77
N GLU A 51 -8.31 7.31 -3.08
CA GLU A 51 -9.25 6.71 -2.15
C GLU A 51 -8.76 5.38 -1.65
N ASP A 52 -9.13 5.04 -0.43
CA ASP A 52 -8.69 3.78 0.16
C ASP A 52 -9.77 2.72 -0.02
N TYR A 53 -9.40 1.67 -0.73
CA TYR A 53 -10.25 0.52 -0.97
C TYR A 53 -9.51 -0.76 -0.67
N LEU A 54 -10.25 -1.84 -0.51
CA LEU A 54 -9.69 -3.15 -0.28
C LEU A 54 -9.41 -3.83 -1.62
N TYR A 55 -8.21 -4.36 -1.75
CA TYR A 55 -7.78 -5.10 -2.94
C TYR A 55 -7.17 -6.42 -2.50
N PRO A 56 -7.22 -7.45 -3.35
CA PRO A 56 -6.58 -8.73 -3.00
C PRO A 56 -5.10 -8.52 -2.73
N SER A 57 -4.60 -9.09 -1.65
CA SER A 57 -3.21 -8.91 -1.28
C SER A 57 -2.27 -9.48 -2.33
N GLU A 58 -2.73 -10.46 -3.12
CA GLU A 58 -1.90 -11.05 -4.17
C GLU A 58 -1.64 -10.10 -5.34
N TYR A 59 -2.32 -8.97 -5.39
CA TYR A 59 -2.06 -7.96 -6.41
C TYR A 59 -0.78 -7.18 -6.13
N PHE A 60 -0.16 -7.37 -4.98
CA PHE A 60 0.93 -6.50 -4.52
C PHE A 60 2.08 -7.28 -3.95
N ILE A 61 3.28 -6.70 -4.07
CA ILE A 61 4.46 -7.16 -3.35
C ILE A 61 4.85 -6.05 -2.39
N PHE A 62 4.90 -6.37 -1.10
CA PHE A 62 5.27 -5.39 -0.08
C PHE A 62 6.75 -5.07 -0.19
N VAL A 63 7.09 -3.80 0.01
CA VAL A 63 8.44 -3.32 -0.11
C VAL A 63 8.80 -2.53 1.13
N ASP A 64 9.96 -2.85 1.71
CA ASP A 64 10.51 -2.09 2.82
C ASP A 64 11.48 -1.06 2.27
N PHE A 65 11.21 0.21 2.53
CA PHE A 65 12.08 1.29 2.12
C PHE A 65 12.80 1.87 3.32
N PRO A 66 14.05 2.35 3.15
CA PRO A 66 14.69 3.12 4.20
C PRO A 66 13.86 4.35 4.55
N PRO A 67 13.95 4.85 5.79
CA PRO A 67 13.11 5.98 6.21
C PRO A 67 13.21 7.20 5.31
N ALA A 68 14.38 7.48 4.77
CA ALA A 68 14.54 8.64 3.90
C ALA A 68 13.71 8.50 2.64
N ILE A 69 13.63 7.29 2.09
CA ILE A 69 12.85 7.05 0.87
C ILE A 69 11.37 7.10 1.18
N GLU A 70 10.95 6.51 2.30
CA GLU A 70 9.55 6.59 2.71
C GLU A 70 9.11 8.03 2.88
N HIS A 71 9.96 8.83 3.49
CA HIS A 71 9.65 10.24 3.71
C HIS A 71 9.44 10.96 2.37
N ALA A 72 10.34 10.69 1.43
CA ALA A 72 10.23 11.30 0.11
C ALA A 72 8.95 10.87 -0.60
N LEU A 73 8.59 9.59 -0.50
CA LEU A 73 7.39 9.08 -1.14
C LEU A 73 6.13 9.72 -0.54
N LEU A 74 6.11 9.91 0.78
CA LEU A 74 4.96 10.53 1.42
C LEU A 74 4.82 11.99 1.01
N GLN A 75 5.93 12.68 0.83
CA GLN A 75 5.89 14.09 0.42
C GLN A 75 5.41 14.25 -1.01
N THR A 76 5.79 13.34 -1.89
CA THR A 76 5.43 13.47 -3.29
C THR A 76 4.02 12.98 -3.59
N SER A 77 3.38 12.34 -2.63
CA SER A 77 2.04 11.82 -2.84
C SER A 77 0.94 12.86 -2.66
N SER A 78 1.31 14.05 -2.30
CA SER A 78 0.32 15.10 -2.08
C SER A 78 -0.30 15.60 -3.36
#